data_58314edb958f43671f036550c64e9818
#
_entry.id   58314edb958f43671f036550c64e9818
#
_cell.length_a   1.000
_cell.length_b   1.000
_cell.length_c   1.000
_cell.angle_alpha   90.00
_cell.angle_beta   90.00
_cell.angle_gamma   90.00
#
_symmetry.space_group_name_H-M   'P 1'
#
loop_
_entity.id
_entity.type
_entity.pdbx_description
1 polymer ?
#
loop_
_entity_poly.entity_id
_entity_poly.type
_entity_poly.pdbx_seq_one_letter_code
_entity_poly.pdbx_strand_id
1 'polypeptide(L)'
;MKKQIQNFNKSDLAIHLSRKFPSLNDEVIIEGIDLVLQEIINTVALDNKVEIRGFGSFSKKTIRPRRFINPKTKEESYLGETSIMHFKASKKLLQIND
;
A
#
# COMPACT_ATOMS: atom_id res chain seq x y z
N MET A 1 -17.22 11.88 -21.54
CA MET A 1 -17.25 10.43 -21.36
C MET A 1 -16.75 10.05 -19.99
N LYS A 2 -17.48 9.21 -19.29
CA LYS A 2 -17.03 8.70 -17.99
C LYS A 2 -16.01 7.61 -18.21
N LYS A 3 -14.83 7.78 -17.61
CA LYS A 3 -13.85 6.70 -17.57
C LYS A 3 -14.32 5.63 -16.60
N GLN A 4 -14.28 4.38 -17.02
CA GLN A 4 -14.48 3.26 -16.10
C GLN A 4 -13.19 3.03 -15.34
N ILE A 5 -13.32 2.99 -14.01
CA ILE A 5 -12.19 2.65 -13.16
C ILE A 5 -12.18 1.13 -13.00
N GLN A 6 -11.08 0.51 -13.39
CA GLN A 6 -10.88 -0.91 -13.21
C GLN A 6 -9.95 -1.14 -12.02
N ASN A 7 -10.33 -2.07 -11.16
CA ASN A 7 -9.48 -2.47 -10.04
C ASN A 7 -8.59 -3.62 -10.50
N PHE A 8 -7.29 -3.37 -10.42
CA PHE A 8 -6.31 -4.42 -10.69
C PHE A 8 -5.85 -5.01 -9.37
N ASN A 9 -6.03 -6.29 -9.21
CA ASN A 9 -5.53 -6.99 -8.04
C ASN A 9 -4.13 -7.54 -8.32
N LYS A 10 -3.58 -8.21 -7.33
CA LYS A 10 -2.23 -8.77 -7.41
C LYS A 10 -2.10 -9.78 -8.55
N SER A 11 -3.12 -10.58 -8.77
CA SER A 11 -3.11 -11.57 -9.85
C SER A 11 -3.10 -10.92 -11.23
N ASP A 12 -3.84 -9.81 -11.38
CA ASP A 12 -3.84 -9.06 -12.64
C ASP A 12 -2.48 -8.48 -12.95
N LEU A 13 -1.81 -7.93 -11.93
CA LEU A 13 -0.44 -7.42 -12.09
C LEU A 13 0.51 -8.55 -12.49
N ALA A 14 0.35 -9.72 -11.89
CA ALA A 14 1.20 -10.88 -12.21
C ALA A 14 1.02 -11.30 -13.68
N ILE A 15 -0.21 -11.28 -14.18
CA ILE A 15 -0.49 -11.62 -15.57
C ILE A 15 0.21 -10.64 -16.52
N HIS A 16 0.13 -9.34 -16.21
CA HIS A 16 0.81 -8.34 -17.04
C HIS A 16 2.33 -8.50 -16.99
N LEU A 17 2.89 -8.82 -15.83
CA LEU A 17 4.32 -9.04 -15.68
C LEU A 17 4.79 -10.30 -16.40
N SER A 18 3.97 -11.36 -16.40
CA SER A 18 4.35 -12.61 -17.05
C SER A 18 4.59 -12.45 -18.55
N ARG A 19 3.93 -11.49 -19.16
CA ARG A 19 4.13 -11.19 -20.58
C ARG A 19 5.52 -10.61 -20.86
N LYS A 20 6.09 -9.92 -19.85
CA LYS A 20 7.43 -9.33 -19.96
C LYS A 20 8.53 -10.32 -19.58
N PHE A 21 8.18 -11.36 -18.84
CA PHE A 21 9.11 -12.36 -18.35
C PHE A 21 8.60 -13.76 -18.69
N PRO A 22 8.57 -14.12 -19.99
CA PRO A 22 7.95 -15.37 -20.42
C PRO A 22 8.65 -16.63 -19.93
N SER A 23 9.90 -16.50 -19.46
CA SER A 23 10.64 -17.63 -18.88
C SER A 23 10.21 -17.95 -17.44
N LEU A 24 9.44 -17.06 -16.79
CA LEU A 24 8.96 -17.27 -15.44
C LEU A 24 7.50 -17.69 -15.47
N ASN A 25 7.12 -18.64 -14.63
CA ASN A 25 5.71 -19.00 -14.52
C ASN A 25 4.99 -18.03 -13.60
N ASP A 26 3.66 -18.03 -13.68
CA ASP A 26 2.83 -17.08 -12.95
C ASP A 26 2.98 -17.22 -11.43
N GLU A 27 3.16 -18.45 -10.94
CA GLU A 27 3.33 -18.68 -9.51
C GLU A 27 4.58 -18.03 -8.95
N VAL A 28 5.68 -18.08 -9.70
CA VAL A 28 6.94 -17.45 -9.30
C VAL A 28 6.77 -15.93 -9.26
N ILE A 29 6.06 -15.36 -10.23
CA ILE A 29 5.83 -13.92 -10.26
C ILE A 29 4.97 -13.47 -9.10
N ILE A 30 3.88 -14.18 -8.81
CA ILE A 30 3.00 -13.87 -7.68
C ILE A 30 3.77 -13.96 -6.36
N GLU A 31 4.57 -15.00 -6.20
CA GLU A 31 5.40 -15.19 -5.01
C GLU A 31 6.40 -14.05 -4.83
N GLY A 32 7.02 -13.62 -5.94
CA GLY A 32 7.93 -12.49 -5.91
C GLY A 32 7.26 -11.20 -5.47
N ILE A 33 6.06 -10.93 -5.98
CA ILE A 33 5.27 -9.76 -5.56
C ILE A 33 4.96 -9.84 -4.07
N ASP A 34 4.52 -11.00 -3.58
CA ASP A 34 4.22 -11.20 -2.18
C ASP A 34 5.43 -10.97 -1.29
N LEU A 35 6.60 -11.46 -1.71
CA LEU A 35 7.83 -11.28 -0.93
C LEU A 35 8.21 -9.81 -0.82
N VAL A 36 8.12 -9.05 -1.92
CA VAL A 36 8.42 -7.61 -1.91
C VAL A 36 7.47 -6.87 -0.97
N LEU A 37 6.18 -7.12 -1.09
CA LEU A 37 5.17 -6.45 -0.27
C LEU A 37 5.36 -6.80 1.20
N GLN A 38 5.60 -8.07 1.52
CA GLN A 38 5.80 -8.50 2.90
C GLN A 38 7.06 -7.87 3.51
N GLU A 39 8.12 -7.74 2.73
CA GLU A 39 9.35 -7.10 3.20
C GLU A 39 9.13 -5.63 3.52
N ILE A 40 8.36 -4.92 2.71
CA ILE A 40 8.00 -3.53 2.98
C ILE A 40 7.24 -3.44 4.29
N ILE A 41 6.24 -4.30 4.48
CA ILE A 41 5.43 -4.33 5.71
C ILE A 41 6.30 -4.59 6.93
N ASN A 42 7.15 -5.59 6.86
CA ASN A 42 8.02 -5.97 7.99
C ASN A 42 8.99 -4.84 8.37
N THR A 43 9.57 -4.21 7.37
CA THR A 43 10.53 -3.13 7.58
C THR A 43 9.87 -1.91 8.22
N VAL A 44 8.71 -1.54 7.73
CA VAL A 44 7.95 -0.39 8.27
C VAL A 44 7.44 -0.70 9.68
N ALA A 45 7.04 -1.94 9.94
CA ALA A 45 6.59 -2.35 11.27
C ALA A 45 7.66 -2.17 12.34
N LEU A 46 8.93 -2.23 11.96
CA LEU A 46 10.07 -1.99 12.85
C LEU A 46 10.50 -0.53 12.92
N ASP A 47 9.63 0.39 12.51
CA ASP A 47 9.87 1.83 12.47
C ASP A 47 10.96 2.28 11.50
N ASN A 48 11.27 1.44 10.52
CA ASN A 48 12.17 1.82 9.45
C ASN A 48 11.39 2.38 8.27
N LYS A 49 12.04 3.23 7.50
CA LYS A 49 11.47 3.82 6.30
C LYS A 49 11.97 3.07 5.08
N VAL A 50 11.07 2.74 4.17
CA VAL A 50 11.44 2.15 2.88
C VAL A 50 11.30 3.21 1.81
N GLU A 51 12.40 3.60 1.19
CA GLU A 51 12.39 4.60 0.13
C GLU A 51 12.74 3.95 -1.20
N ILE A 52 11.85 4.10 -2.18
CA ILE A 52 12.06 3.60 -3.54
C ILE A 52 12.20 4.81 -4.43
N ARG A 53 13.43 5.06 -4.89
CA ARG A 53 13.75 6.23 -5.70
C ARG A 53 12.85 6.32 -6.93
N GLY A 54 12.24 7.48 -7.13
CA GLY A 54 11.35 7.73 -8.26
C GLY A 54 9.93 7.21 -8.07
N PHE A 55 9.67 6.49 -6.99
CA PHE A 55 8.33 5.96 -6.68
C PHE A 55 7.75 6.63 -5.45
N GLY A 56 8.39 6.49 -4.31
CA GLY A 56 7.90 7.08 -3.08
C GLY A 56 8.53 6.43 -1.86
N SER A 57 7.98 6.75 -0.71
CA SER A 57 8.46 6.19 0.55
C SER A 57 7.32 5.68 1.41
N PHE A 58 7.61 4.60 2.13
CA PHE A 58 6.69 3.97 3.07
C PHE A 58 7.22 4.16 4.48
N SER A 59 6.38 4.61 5.37
CA SER A 59 6.75 4.84 6.77
C SER A 59 5.57 4.58 7.68
N LYS A 60 5.85 4.46 8.97
CA LYS A 60 4.80 4.28 9.98
C LYS A 60 4.32 5.65 10.44
N LYS A 61 3.01 5.83 10.47
CA LYS A 61 2.39 7.03 11.00
C LYS A 61 1.57 6.67 12.21
N THR A 62 1.86 7.31 13.34
CA THR A 62 1.11 7.12 14.57
C THR A 62 -0.10 8.03 14.59
N ILE A 63 -1.25 7.45 14.92
CA ILE A 63 -2.50 8.18 15.05
C ILE A 63 -2.74 8.44 16.53
N ARG A 64 -3.01 9.71 16.87
CA ARG A 64 -3.24 10.11 18.26
C ARG A 64 -4.49 9.44 18.84
N PRO A 65 -4.47 9.10 20.13
CA PRO A 65 -5.67 8.66 20.81
C PRO A 65 -6.76 9.73 20.75
N ARG A 66 -8.00 9.31 20.65
CA ARG A 66 -9.11 10.24 20.60
C ARG A 66 -10.37 9.62 21.20
N ARG A 67 -11.25 10.47 21.69
CA ARG A 67 -12.60 10.08 22.08
C ARG A 67 -13.55 10.36 20.93
N PHE A 68 -14.57 9.55 20.85
CA PHE A 68 -15.67 9.83 19.93
C PHE A 68 -16.96 9.27 20.51
N ILE A 69 -18.07 9.83 20.04
CA ILE A 69 -19.41 9.44 20.52
C ILE A 69 -20.11 8.72 19.37
N ASN A 70 -20.62 7.52 19.66
CA ASN A 70 -21.42 6.79 18.70
C ASN A 70 -22.76 7.48 18.51
N PRO A 71 -23.10 7.97 17.30
CA PRO A 71 -24.34 8.71 17.10
C PRO A 71 -25.61 7.88 17.31
N LYS A 72 -25.52 6.55 17.22
CA LYS A 72 -26.68 5.68 17.42
C LYS A 72 -26.96 5.38 18.88
N THR A 73 -25.92 5.06 19.65
CA THR A 73 -26.05 4.65 21.04
C THR A 73 -25.74 5.77 22.02
N LYS A 74 -25.12 6.85 21.54
CA LYS A 74 -24.61 7.98 22.33
C LYS A 74 -23.59 7.57 23.38
N GLU A 75 -22.98 6.39 23.21
CA GLU A 75 -21.91 5.93 24.07
C GLU A 75 -20.58 6.55 23.66
N GLU A 76 -19.79 6.93 24.67
CA GLU A 76 -18.43 7.38 24.46
C GLU A 76 -17.54 6.18 24.15
N SER A 77 -16.74 6.31 23.11
CA SER A 77 -15.70 5.34 22.78
C SER A 77 -14.35 6.02 22.80
N TYR A 78 -13.33 5.25 23.12
CA TYR A 78 -11.97 5.74 23.19
C TYR A 78 -11.10 4.93 22.22
N LEU A 79 -10.51 5.63 21.24
CA LEU A 79 -9.55 5.01 20.34
C LEU A 79 -8.15 5.31 20.85
N GLY A 80 -7.44 4.28 21.30
CA GLY A 80 -6.07 4.40 21.77
C GLY A 80 -5.11 4.73 20.65
N GLU A 81 -3.84 4.85 20.99
CA GLU A 81 -2.79 5.09 19.99
C GLU A 81 -2.71 3.92 19.03
N THR A 82 -2.78 4.20 17.74
CA THR A 82 -2.67 3.23 16.68
C THR A 82 -1.65 3.69 15.65
N SER A 83 -1.22 2.77 14.79
CA SER A 83 -0.28 3.09 13.73
C SER A 83 -0.78 2.56 12.40
N ILE A 84 -0.53 3.32 11.35
CA ILE A 84 -0.85 2.91 9.98
C ILE A 84 0.39 3.09 9.11
N MET A 85 0.39 2.38 7.98
CA MET A 85 1.39 2.61 6.97
C MET A 85 1.04 3.85 6.18
N HIS A 86 2.00 4.77 6.06
CA HIS A 86 1.86 5.99 5.29
C HIS A 86 2.74 5.91 4.05
N PHE A 87 2.16 6.18 2.90
CA PHE A 87 2.88 6.26 1.64
C PHE A 87 2.93 7.70 1.16
N LYS A 88 4.15 8.17 0.86
CA LYS A 88 4.36 9.49 0.26
C LYS A 88 4.92 9.29 -1.14
N ALA A 89 4.17 9.68 -2.16
CA ALA A 89 4.61 9.58 -3.53
C ALA A 89 5.76 10.55 -3.82
N SER A 90 6.72 10.11 -4.64
CA SER A 90 7.80 10.99 -5.07
C SER A 90 7.28 12.01 -6.07
N LYS A 91 7.99 13.13 -6.21
CA LYS A 91 7.62 14.15 -7.20
C LYS A 91 7.59 13.57 -8.61
N LYS A 92 8.51 12.67 -8.90
CA LYS A 92 8.60 12.03 -10.20
C LYS A 92 7.38 11.16 -10.49
N LEU A 93 6.87 10.47 -9.47
CA LEU A 93 5.66 9.67 -9.61
C LEU A 93 4.43 10.55 -9.85
N LEU A 94 4.38 11.72 -9.21
CA LEU A 94 3.26 12.65 -9.36
C LEU A 94 3.20 13.32 -10.74
N GLN A 95 4.24 13.19 -11.54
CA GLN A 95 4.33 13.76 -12.88
C GLN A 95 4.04 12.73 -13.96
N ILE A 96 3.15 11.80 -13.69
CA ILE A 96 2.75 10.80 -14.68
C ILE A 96 1.90 11.49 -15.74
N ASN A 97 2.32 11.33 -16.98
CA ASN A 97 1.57 11.84 -18.14
C ASN A 97 0.65 10.75 -18.68
N ASP A 98 -0.57 11.15 -18.98
CA ASP A 98 -1.55 10.26 -19.62
C ASP A 98 -1.29 10.12 -21.12
#